data_4c8b2c1d7a90c7ec3e0087ccd85815f9
#
_entry.id   4c8b2c1d7a90c7ec3e0087ccd85815f9
#
_cell.length_a   1.000
_cell.length_b   1.000
_cell.length_c   1.000
_cell.angle_alpha   90.00
_cell.angle_beta   90.00
_cell.angle_gamma   90.00
#
_symmetry.space_group_name_H-M   'P 1'
#
loop_
_entity.id
_entity.type
_entity.pdbx_description
1 polymer ?
#
loop_
_entity_poly.entity_id
_entity_poly.type
_entity_poly.pdbx_seq_one_letter_code
_entity_poly.pdbx_strand_id
1 'polypeptide(L)'
;MRSSEVSSLLRHLTKEEREELDKLIGEDVQTTFWRPLPGPQSMAFNSTADVVGYGGAAGGGKTDLALGKSLMHHHQVLIMRRESTQLHGAIERLAQMLRGDRSGYNSQAKIWRDCGPRKVQVEFGSAPNLGDEARYQGRDHDLLIFDEATAFLPSQVRYLSGWVRSTRPGVHSQMFLLFNPPTTPEGRWVLDFFGPWLVKGHPHAKLPGEIAYVASLPDDNGESVDVWDVDERPFVLVDGERIHDFNESDFSPEQIITPSTRTFIPARIVDNPYLRDSGYLRQLQSLPEPLRSQLLYGAFDIEQKDSPYQLIPSAWVDAAMKRWHKRDRKPPMISMGVDIARGGPDSTTIARLHEGNWFDELVEVPGRETPDGAAAAGLVVAHMRDQAPIHLDAIGVGSSAFDFLAKANLPVVGVNVSNSATRPDKSGLLKFANLRVQLWWALREALDPTSNLAVALPPDDKLRAELCAPQFKPEGRTLRMSSRDDIIDLIGRSPDRATAVMLAWMQTPKMEALVGTAQSTMNQSRTDRFDRTDGYDPYTHIRT
;
A
#
# COMPACT_ATOMS: atom_id res chain seq x y z
N MET A 1 -2.96 -9.88 58.17
CA MET A 1 -3.85 -11.05 58.43
C MET A 1 -3.12 -12.32 58.00
N ARG A 2 -3.18 -13.39 58.82
CA ARG A 2 -2.58 -14.67 58.46
C ARG A 2 -3.49 -15.41 57.48
N SER A 3 -2.94 -16.18 56.55
CA SER A 3 -3.71 -16.92 55.53
C SER A 3 -4.86 -17.78 56.09
N SER A 4 -4.72 -18.28 57.34
CA SER A 4 -5.73 -19.03 58.06
C SER A 4 -6.95 -18.19 58.52
N GLU A 5 -6.75 -16.92 58.80
CA GLU A 5 -7.83 -15.98 59.20
C GLU A 5 -8.70 -15.59 57.99
N VAL A 6 -8.06 -15.37 56.84
CA VAL A 6 -8.76 -15.09 55.57
C VAL A 6 -9.58 -16.29 55.12
N SER A 7 -9.03 -17.52 55.23
CA SER A 7 -9.74 -18.76 54.89
C SER A 7 -10.93 -19.02 55.80
N SER A 8 -10.87 -18.57 57.08
CA SER A 8 -12.00 -18.69 58.02
C SER A 8 -13.12 -17.71 57.66
N LEU A 9 -12.78 -16.46 57.33
CA LEU A 9 -13.76 -15.45 56.92
C LEU A 9 -14.50 -15.83 55.64
N LEU A 10 -13.78 -16.35 54.64
CA LEU A 10 -14.35 -16.78 53.35
C LEU A 10 -15.39 -17.92 53.49
N ARG A 11 -15.32 -18.72 54.57
CA ARG A 11 -16.31 -19.80 54.82
C ARG A 11 -17.67 -19.31 55.29
N HIS A 12 -17.77 -18.12 55.85
CA HIS A 12 -18.97 -17.54 56.39
C HIS A 12 -19.73 -16.64 55.41
N LEU A 13 -19.18 -16.38 54.21
CA LEU A 13 -19.85 -15.60 53.19
C LEU A 13 -20.98 -16.38 52.51
N THR A 14 -22.11 -15.72 52.31
CA THR A 14 -23.20 -16.21 51.45
C THR A 14 -22.75 -16.37 50.02
N LYS A 15 -23.55 -17.03 49.20
CA LYS A 15 -23.22 -17.21 47.78
C LYS A 15 -23.14 -15.87 47.04
N GLU A 16 -24.05 -14.95 47.36
CA GLU A 16 -24.12 -13.61 46.79
C GLU A 16 -22.90 -12.75 47.20
N GLU A 17 -22.54 -12.79 48.49
CA GLU A 17 -21.34 -12.08 48.98
C GLU A 17 -20.03 -12.65 48.40
N ARG A 18 -19.99 -13.96 48.09
CA ARG A 18 -18.84 -14.55 47.37
C ARG A 18 -18.77 -14.10 45.95
N GLU A 19 -19.89 -14.06 45.21
CA GLU A 19 -19.96 -13.58 43.83
C GLU A 19 -19.58 -12.10 43.76
N GLU A 20 -20.01 -11.29 44.75
CA GLU A 20 -19.62 -9.87 44.82
C GLU A 20 -18.13 -9.70 45.17
N LEU A 21 -17.61 -10.51 46.11
CA LEU A 21 -16.20 -10.51 46.47
C LEU A 21 -15.32 -10.99 45.30
N ASP A 22 -15.72 -12.03 44.58
CA ASP A 22 -15.03 -12.54 43.41
C ASP A 22 -15.02 -11.50 42.27
N LYS A 23 -16.11 -10.73 42.14
CA LYS A 23 -16.20 -9.61 41.19
C LYS A 23 -15.26 -8.48 41.59
N LEU A 24 -15.27 -8.07 42.87
CA LEU A 24 -14.39 -7.02 43.41
C LEU A 24 -12.90 -7.42 43.31
N ILE A 25 -12.56 -8.67 43.68
CA ILE A 25 -11.21 -9.20 43.55
C ILE A 25 -10.81 -9.27 42.07
N GLY A 26 -11.75 -9.70 41.22
CA GLY A 26 -11.52 -9.75 39.77
C GLY A 26 -11.24 -8.36 39.17
N GLU A 27 -12.02 -7.35 39.58
CA GLU A 27 -11.82 -5.96 39.16
C GLU A 27 -10.51 -5.39 39.74
N ASP A 28 -10.15 -5.69 40.98
CA ASP A 28 -8.89 -5.20 41.60
C ASP A 28 -7.66 -5.89 41.00
N VAL A 29 -7.72 -7.20 40.73
CA VAL A 29 -6.64 -7.93 40.04
C VAL A 29 -6.48 -7.43 38.61
N GLN A 30 -7.58 -7.14 37.90
CA GLN A 30 -7.50 -6.55 36.56
C GLN A 30 -6.84 -5.16 36.58
N THR A 31 -7.24 -4.30 37.52
CA THR A 31 -6.70 -2.94 37.62
C THR A 31 -5.24 -2.87 38.08
N THR A 32 -4.76 -3.91 38.79
CA THR A 32 -3.36 -3.99 39.28
C THR A 32 -2.42 -4.70 38.31
N PHE A 33 -2.94 -5.54 37.40
CA PHE A 33 -2.11 -6.33 36.49
C PHE A 33 -1.38 -5.46 35.46
N TRP A 34 -2.10 -4.56 34.80
CA TRP A 34 -1.55 -3.59 33.84
C TRP A 34 -2.49 -2.38 33.75
N ARG A 35 -1.90 -1.19 33.56
CA ARG A 35 -2.66 0.05 33.36
C ARG A 35 -2.05 0.86 32.22
N PRO A 36 -2.88 1.48 31.36
CA PRO A 36 -2.35 2.40 30.35
C PRO A 36 -1.77 3.65 31.01
N LEU A 37 -0.76 4.22 30.36
CA LEU A 37 -0.25 5.54 30.72
C LEU A 37 -1.32 6.61 30.52
N PRO A 38 -1.37 7.65 31.37
CA PRO A 38 -2.30 8.77 31.18
C PRO A 38 -2.10 9.46 29.83
N GLY A 39 -3.18 9.99 29.26
CA GLY A 39 -3.17 10.69 27.97
C GLY A 39 -3.39 9.75 26.79
N PRO A 40 -2.57 9.83 25.71
CA PRO A 40 -2.83 9.11 24.46
C PRO A 40 -3.02 7.60 24.61
N GLN A 41 -2.23 6.95 25.47
CA GLN A 41 -2.33 5.51 25.67
C GLN A 41 -3.66 5.11 26.33
N SER A 42 -4.12 5.89 27.33
CA SER A 42 -5.44 5.69 27.95
C SER A 42 -6.58 5.96 26.95
N MET A 43 -6.45 6.97 26.09
CA MET A 43 -7.44 7.24 25.04
C MET A 43 -7.58 6.04 24.09
N ALA A 44 -6.46 5.50 23.61
CA ALA A 44 -6.47 4.35 22.72
C ALA A 44 -6.97 3.08 23.41
N PHE A 45 -6.58 2.85 24.65
CA PHE A 45 -7.02 1.71 25.44
C PHE A 45 -8.55 1.67 25.63
N ASN A 46 -9.17 2.84 25.88
CA ASN A 46 -10.61 2.99 26.10
C ASN A 46 -11.41 3.25 24.83
N SER A 47 -10.76 3.36 23.65
CA SER A 47 -11.46 3.61 22.40
C SER A 47 -12.44 2.48 22.06
N THR A 48 -13.64 2.88 21.63
CA THR A 48 -14.70 1.99 21.14
C THR A 48 -14.77 1.93 19.61
N ALA A 49 -13.86 2.59 18.90
CA ALA A 49 -13.79 2.51 17.43
C ALA A 49 -13.42 1.09 16.99
N ASP A 50 -13.99 0.64 15.87
CA ASP A 50 -13.67 -0.66 15.25
C ASP A 50 -12.21 -0.73 14.83
N VAL A 51 -11.68 0.39 14.35
CA VAL A 51 -10.28 0.52 13.94
C VAL A 51 -9.61 1.67 14.68
N VAL A 52 -8.54 1.37 15.40
CA VAL A 52 -7.77 2.34 16.17
C VAL A 52 -6.36 2.46 15.62
N GLY A 53 -6.01 3.61 15.07
CA GLY A 53 -4.64 4.00 14.78
C GLY A 53 -3.98 4.59 16.03
N TYR A 54 -2.81 4.07 16.40
CA TYR A 54 -2.05 4.60 17.53
C TYR A 54 -0.57 4.73 17.18
N GLY A 55 -0.04 5.94 17.21
CA GLY A 55 1.35 6.10 16.85
C GLY A 55 1.81 7.54 16.68
N GLY A 56 2.70 7.77 15.73
CA GLY A 56 3.41 9.02 15.53
C GLY A 56 4.85 8.87 15.92
N ALA A 57 5.32 9.51 17.02
CA ALA A 57 6.72 9.44 17.40
C ALA A 57 7.14 8.05 17.96
N ALA A 58 8.45 7.81 17.95
CA ALA A 58 9.02 6.65 18.64
C ALA A 58 8.87 6.81 20.17
N GLY A 59 8.83 5.68 20.88
CA GLY A 59 8.81 5.70 22.36
C GLY A 59 7.44 5.95 22.99
N GLY A 60 6.34 6.07 22.21
CA GLY A 60 4.99 6.31 22.73
C GLY A 60 4.31 5.10 23.38
N GLY A 61 5.01 3.99 23.65
CA GLY A 61 4.46 2.83 24.35
C GLY A 61 3.51 1.95 23.52
N LYS A 62 3.70 1.90 22.20
CA LYS A 62 2.85 1.16 21.25
C LYS A 62 2.70 -0.32 21.60
N THR A 63 3.80 -1.03 21.73
CA THR A 63 3.81 -2.48 22.03
C THR A 63 3.22 -2.78 23.40
N ASP A 64 3.47 -1.94 24.40
CA ASP A 64 2.86 -2.09 25.74
C ASP A 64 1.35 -1.90 25.69
N LEU A 65 0.85 -0.92 24.93
CA LEU A 65 -0.59 -0.74 24.69
C LEU A 65 -1.21 -1.98 24.03
N ALA A 66 -0.56 -2.49 22.98
CA ALA A 66 -1.02 -3.69 22.27
C ALA A 66 -1.20 -4.86 23.23
N LEU A 67 -0.18 -5.17 24.01
CA LEU A 67 -0.20 -6.28 24.96
C LEU A 67 -1.18 -6.03 26.11
N GLY A 68 -1.22 -4.82 26.66
CA GLY A 68 -2.14 -4.44 27.72
C GLY A 68 -3.61 -4.54 27.28
N LYS A 69 -3.96 -3.98 26.10
CA LYS A 69 -5.30 -4.09 25.49
C LYS A 69 -5.68 -5.55 25.29
N SER A 70 -4.75 -6.36 24.78
CA SER A 70 -4.94 -7.80 24.59
C SER A 70 -5.34 -8.50 25.89
N LEU A 71 -4.56 -8.30 26.94
CA LEU A 71 -4.73 -9.02 28.20
C LEU A 71 -5.94 -8.55 29.03
N MET A 72 -6.37 -7.30 28.85
CA MET A 72 -7.39 -6.68 29.70
C MET A 72 -8.80 -6.68 29.07
N HIS A 73 -8.92 -6.65 27.72
CA HIS A 73 -10.21 -6.47 27.07
C HIS A 73 -10.63 -7.61 26.13
N HIS A 74 -9.68 -8.43 25.67
CA HIS A 74 -9.92 -9.42 24.62
C HIS A 74 -9.67 -10.86 25.06
N HIS A 75 -9.91 -11.84 24.17
CA HIS A 75 -9.75 -13.26 24.47
C HIS A 75 -8.96 -14.02 23.39
N GLN A 76 -9.13 -13.63 22.11
CA GLN A 76 -8.48 -14.24 20.97
C GLN A 76 -7.75 -13.15 20.18
N VAL A 77 -6.45 -13.07 20.35
CA VAL A 77 -5.67 -11.93 19.84
C VAL A 77 -4.66 -12.41 18.81
N LEU A 78 -4.57 -11.70 17.70
CA LEU A 78 -3.50 -11.87 16.71
C LEU A 78 -2.66 -10.59 16.65
N ILE A 79 -1.36 -10.73 16.95
CA ILE A 79 -0.38 -9.64 16.84
C ILE A 79 0.52 -9.93 15.65
N MET A 80 0.50 -9.03 14.66
CA MET A 80 1.21 -9.17 13.41
C MET A 80 2.40 -8.22 13.33
N ARG A 81 3.55 -8.73 12.85
CA ARG A 81 4.66 -7.93 12.31
C ARG A 81 5.02 -8.42 10.92
N ARG A 82 5.57 -7.54 10.09
CA ARG A 82 5.96 -7.92 8.72
C ARG A 82 6.90 -9.13 8.75
N GLU A 83 7.97 -9.05 9.53
CA GLU A 83 8.97 -10.09 9.65
C GLU A 83 8.85 -10.89 10.95
N SER A 84 8.97 -12.20 10.84
CA SER A 84 8.87 -13.12 11.97
C SER A 84 9.93 -12.89 13.06
N THR A 85 11.15 -12.46 12.67
CA THR A 85 12.24 -12.14 13.58
C THR A 85 11.95 -10.93 14.47
N GLN A 86 11.14 -10.01 13.99
CA GLN A 86 10.75 -8.78 14.72
C GLN A 86 9.76 -9.05 15.86
N LEU A 87 9.09 -10.20 15.88
CA LEU A 87 8.14 -10.58 16.94
C LEU A 87 8.80 -10.84 18.28
N HIS A 88 10.11 -11.15 18.29
CA HIS A 88 10.84 -11.53 19.53
C HIS A 88 10.67 -10.48 20.64
N GLY A 89 10.79 -9.20 20.32
CA GLY A 89 10.64 -8.13 21.31
C GLY A 89 9.26 -8.09 21.98
N ALA A 90 8.18 -8.30 21.20
CA ALA A 90 6.82 -8.34 21.73
C ALA A 90 6.58 -9.59 22.60
N ILE A 91 7.12 -10.76 22.17
CA ILE A 91 7.03 -12.02 22.93
C ILE A 91 7.77 -11.88 24.26
N GLU A 92 8.99 -11.34 24.27
CA GLU A 92 9.76 -11.11 25.50
C GLU A 92 9.07 -10.10 26.42
N ARG A 93 8.46 -9.06 25.85
CA ARG A 93 7.72 -8.09 26.65
C ARG A 93 6.47 -8.72 27.29
N LEU A 94 5.75 -9.57 26.56
CA LEU A 94 4.62 -10.33 27.14
C LEU A 94 5.08 -11.24 28.27
N ALA A 95 6.23 -11.94 28.11
CA ALA A 95 6.82 -12.75 29.18
C ALA A 95 7.09 -11.93 30.44
N GLN A 96 7.66 -10.72 30.29
CA GLN A 96 7.90 -9.82 31.43
C GLN A 96 6.58 -9.42 32.11
N MET A 97 5.52 -9.09 31.34
CA MET A 97 4.21 -8.76 31.89
C MET A 97 3.60 -9.93 32.67
N LEU A 98 3.84 -11.17 32.21
CA LEU A 98 3.45 -12.41 32.87
C LEU A 98 4.44 -12.84 33.97
N ARG A 99 5.34 -11.93 34.43
CA ARG A 99 6.33 -12.18 35.48
C ARG A 99 7.26 -13.37 35.20
N GLY A 100 7.55 -13.63 33.93
CA GLY A 100 8.42 -14.72 33.46
C GLY A 100 7.72 -16.08 33.27
N ASP A 101 6.43 -16.16 33.55
CA ASP A 101 5.67 -17.40 33.31
C ASP A 101 5.49 -17.63 31.80
N ARG A 102 6.07 -18.73 31.31
CA ARG A 102 6.01 -19.16 29.90
C ARG A 102 5.30 -20.51 29.74
N SER A 103 4.63 -21.01 30.77
CA SER A 103 4.00 -22.32 30.75
C SER A 103 2.95 -22.48 29.65
N GLY A 104 2.27 -21.39 29.27
CA GLY A 104 1.30 -21.36 28.18
C GLY A 104 1.88 -21.14 26.77
N TYR A 105 3.20 -20.93 26.64
CA TYR A 105 3.80 -20.53 25.36
C TYR A 105 4.26 -21.71 24.52
N ASN A 106 3.71 -21.83 23.31
CA ASN A 106 4.19 -22.74 22.28
C ASN A 106 5.09 -21.98 21.29
N SER A 107 6.39 -22.20 21.32
CA SER A 107 7.37 -21.49 20.51
C SER A 107 7.31 -21.83 19.03
N GLN A 108 6.87 -23.05 18.64
CA GLN A 108 6.74 -23.44 17.24
C GLN A 108 5.53 -22.77 16.59
N ALA A 109 4.39 -22.82 17.28
CA ALA A 109 3.17 -22.17 16.79
C ALA A 109 3.15 -20.67 17.05
N LYS A 110 4.05 -20.16 17.90
CA LYS A 110 4.06 -18.77 18.40
C LYS A 110 2.74 -18.35 19.02
N ILE A 111 2.11 -19.27 19.74
CA ILE A 111 0.84 -19.06 20.44
C ILE A 111 1.07 -19.13 21.94
N TRP A 112 0.58 -18.14 22.64
CA TRP A 112 0.53 -18.11 24.09
C TRP A 112 -0.92 -18.30 24.56
N ARG A 113 -1.19 -19.31 25.38
CA ARG A 113 -2.50 -19.61 25.93
C ARG A 113 -2.58 -19.22 27.38
N ASP A 114 -3.82 -18.99 27.84
CA ASP A 114 -4.13 -18.70 29.24
C ASP A 114 -3.34 -17.50 29.82
N CYS A 115 -3.11 -16.46 28.97
CA CYS A 115 -2.37 -15.28 29.38
C CYS A 115 -3.19 -14.38 30.29
N GLY A 116 -2.58 -13.94 31.39
CA GLY A 116 -3.10 -12.89 32.26
C GLY A 116 -4.44 -13.21 32.93
N PRO A 117 -5.09 -12.19 33.50
CA PRO A 117 -6.30 -12.40 34.34
C PRO A 117 -7.51 -12.92 33.57
N ARG A 118 -7.60 -12.67 32.27
CA ARG A 118 -8.71 -13.09 31.41
C ARG A 118 -8.45 -14.40 30.66
N LYS A 119 -7.30 -15.05 30.88
CA LYS A 119 -6.88 -16.28 30.18
C LYS A 119 -6.92 -16.13 28.67
N VAL A 120 -6.27 -15.09 28.19
CA VAL A 120 -6.25 -14.71 26.77
C VAL A 120 -5.39 -15.67 25.97
N GLN A 121 -5.78 -15.97 24.75
CA GLN A 121 -4.90 -16.57 23.76
C GLN A 121 -4.30 -15.46 22.90
N VAL A 122 -2.96 -15.36 22.86
CA VAL A 122 -2.22 -14.42 22.03
C VAL A 122 -1.43 -15.20 20.98
N GLU A 123 -1.77 -15.00 19.73
CA GLU A 123 -1.03 -15.52 18.56
C GLU A 123 -0.12 -14.42 18.00
N PHE A 124 1.14 -14.78 17.70
CA PHE A 124 2.12 -13.89 17.05
C PHE A 124 2.32 -14.36 15.62
N GLY A 125 1.96 -13.50 14.67
CA GLY A 125 1.97 -13.79 13.25
C GLY A 125 2.88 -12.90 12.43
N SER A 126 3.25 -13.38 11.23
CA SER A 126 4.00 -12.59 10.25
C SER A 126 3.52 -12.88 8.83
N ALA A 127 3.61 -11.87 7.97
CA ALA A 127 3.26 -11.96 6.56
C ALA A 127 4.28 -11.15 5.73
N PRO A 128 5.52 -11.67 5.53
CA PRO A 128 6.57 -10.98 4.80
C PRO A 128 6.19 -10.75 3.33
N ASN A 129 5.53 -11.69 2.69
CA ASN A 129 5.17 -11.63 1.27
C ASN A 129 3.68 -11.51 1.08
N LEU A 130 3.28 -11.03 -0.09
CA LEU A 130 1.89 -11.04 -0.53
C LEU A 130 1.39 -12.50 -0.62
N GLY A 131 0.21 -12.78 -0.03
CA GLY A 131 -0.36 -14.12 0.06
C GLY A 131 -0.05 -14.86 1.38
N ASP A 132 0.95 -14.44 2.16
CA ASP A 132 1.24 -15.03 3.45
C ASP A 132 0.11 -14.82 4.48
N GLU A 133 -0.67 -13.75 4.32
CA GLU A 133 -1.85 -13.43 5.13
C GLU A 133 -2.92 -14.53 5.06
N ALA A 134 -2.98 -15.29 3.97
CA ALA A 134 -3.94 -16.40 3.82
C ALA A 134 -3.76 -17.51 4.88
N ARG A 135 -2.58 -17.62 5.50
CA ARG A 135 -2.32 -18.58 6.61
C ARG A 135 -3.19 -18.35 7.83
N TYR A 136 -3.75 -17.14 7.99
CA TYR A 136 -4.59 -16.75 9.12
C TYR A 136 -6.07 -16.82 8.78
N GLN A 137 -6.42 -17.22 7.56
CA GLN A 137 -7.79 -17.39 7.10
C GLN A 137 -8.55 -18.41 7.97
N GLY A 138 -9.79 -18.06 8.30
CA GLY A 138 -10.69 -18.95 9.06
C GLY A 138 -10.42 -19.01 10.57
N ARG A 139 -9.45 -18.26 11.08
CA ARG A 139 -9.19 -18.14 12.52
C ARG A 139 -9.95 -16.96 13.10
N ASP A 140 -10.67 -17.21 14.21
CA ASP A 140 -11.43 -16.17 14.90
C ASP A 140 -10.52 -15.39 15.85
N HIS A 141 -10.41 -14.08 15.61
CA HIS A 141 -9.72 -13.18 16.51
C HIS A 141 -10.66 -12.00 16.84
N ASP A 142 -10.80 -11.70 18.12
CA ASP A 142 -11.57 -10.54 18.60
C ASP A 142 -10.71 -9.27 18.68
N LEU A 143 -9.37 -9.41 18.53
CA LEU A 143 -8.44 -8.30 18.37
C LEU A 143 -7.35 -8.66 17.37
N LEU A 144 -7.21 -7.83 16.35
CA LEU A 144 -6.11 -7.90 15.39
C LEU A 144 -5.23 -6.66 15.56
N ILE A 145 -3.93 -6.88 15.75
CA ILE A 145 -2.96 -5.81 15.96
C ILE A 145 -1.88 -5.91 14.88
N PHE A 146 -1.69 -4.84 14.11
CA PHE A 146 -0.53 -4.67 13.25
C PHE A 146 0.48 -3.78 13.95
N ASP A 147 1.55 -4.37 14.45
CA ASP A 147 2.67 -3.63 15.03
C ASP A 147 3.67 -3.29 13.92
N GLU A 148 3.99 -2.01 13.79
CA GLU A 148 4.67 -1.41 12.63
C GLU A 148 3.84 -1.53 11.33
N ALA A 149 2.58 -1.08 11.39
CA ALA A 149 1.61 -1.24 10.31
C ALA A 149 2.08 -0.67 8.95
N THR A 150 2.92 0.36 8.94
CA THR A 150 3.51 0.93 7.72
C THR A 150 4.42 -0.04 6.95
N ALA A 151 4.82 -1.14 7.55
CA ALA A 151 5.58 -2.18 6.87
C ALA A 151 4.70 -3.16 6.07
N PHE A 152 3.39 -3.19 6.31
CA PHE A 152 2.45 -4.07 5.61
C PHE A 152 1.89 -3.43 4.35
N LEU A 153 1.48 -4.27 3.41
CA LEU A 153 0.73 -3.85 2.25
C LEU A 153 -0.74 -3.59 2.63
N PRO A 154 -1.40 -2.58 2.05
CA PRO A 154 -2.81 -2.30 2.34
C PRO A 154 -3.73 -3.49 2.02
N SER A 155 -3.42 -4.28 0.99
CA SER A 155 -4.14 -5.52 0.66
C SER A 155 -4.08 -6.57 1.77
N GLN A 156 -2.92 -6.76 2.42
CA GLN A 156 -2.76 -7.68 3.53
C GLN A 156 -3.59 -7.24 4.75
N VAL A 157 -3.57 -5.94 5.06
CA VAL A 157 -4.36 -5.38 6.17
C VAL A 157 -5.85 -5.54 5.91
N ARG A 158 -6.33 -5.22 4.72
CA ARG A 158 -7.74 -5.39 4.31
C ARG A 158 -8.17 -6.86 4.34
N TYR A 159 -7.33 -7.77 3.82
CA TYR A 159 -7.62 -9.20 3.85
C TYR A 159 -7.83 -9.72 5.27
N LEU A 160 -6.89 -9.40 6.17
CA LEU A 160 -6.94 -9.87 7.56
C LEU A 160 -8.06 -9.20 8.37
N SER A 161 -8.44 -7.96 8.07
CA SER A 161 -9.56 -7.27 8.75
C SER A 161 -10.88 -8.02 8.59
N GLY A 162 -11.11 -8.73 7.49
CA GLY A 162 -12.30 -9.54 7.26
C GLY A 162 -12.43 -10.76 8.21
N TRP A 163 -11.40 -11.09 8.97
CA TRP A 163 -11.39 -12.20 9.93
C TRP A 163 -11.50 -11.74 11.39
N VAL A 164 -11.64 -10.43 11.63
CA VAL A 164 -11.80 -9.84 12.96
C VAL A 164 -13.26 -9.99 13.38
N ARG A 165 -13.53 -10.91 14.29
CA ARG A 165 -14.88 -11.22 14.74
C ARG A 165 -14.88 -11.87 16.12
N SER A 166 -15.99 -11.75 16.84
CA SER A 166 -16.22 -12.45 18.09
C SER A 166 -17.65 -13.00 18.17
N THR A 167 -17.78 -14.22 18.61
CA THR A 167 -19.08 -14.81 18.97
C THR A 167 -19.40 -14.66 20.45
N ARG A 168 -18.49 -14.06 21.23
CA ARG A 168 -18.64 -13.90 22.69
C ARG A 168 -19.50 -12.67 22.99
N PRO A 169 -20.58 -12.79 23.76
CA PRO A 169 -21.41 -11.66 24.17
C PRO A 169 -20.58 -10.58 24.88
N GLY A 170 -20.81 -9.31 24.53
CA GLY A 170 -20.16 -8.16 25.16
C GLY A 170 -18.69 -7.94 24.78
N VAL A 171 -18.14 -8.73 23.88
CA VAL A 171 -16.79 -8.50 23.33
C VAL A 171 -16.90 -7.76 22.02
N HIS A 172 -16.45 -6.52 22.01
CA HIS A 172 -16.32 -5.72 20.79
C HIS A 172 -15.04 -6.10 20.04
N SER A 173 -15.18 -6.51 18.79
CA SER A 173 -14.04 -6.88 17.94
C SER A 173 -13.36 -5.62 17.42
N GLN A 174 -12.03 -5.55 17.50
CA GLN A 174 -11.27 -4.36 17.13
C GLN A 174 -10.02 -4.69 16.30
N MET A 175 -9.59 -3.71 15.51
CA MET A 175 -8.30 -3.73 14.84
C MET A 175 -7.45 -2.53 15.31
N PHE A 176 -6.20 -2.80 15.71
CA PHE A 176 -5.24 -1.78 16.09
C PHE A 176 -4.11 -1.70 15.06
N LEU A 177 -3.85 -0.51 14.57
CA LEU A 177 -2.74 -0.20 13.67
C LEU A 177 -1.74 0.67 14.44
N LEU A 178 -0.59 0.09 14.78
CA LEU A 178 0.46 0.74 15.54
C LEU A 178 1.60 1.11 14.60
N PHE A 179 1.94 2.39 14.48
CA PHE A 179 2.96 2.81 13.51
C PHE A 179 3.64 4.13 13.87
N ASN A 180 4.83 4.31 13.32
CA ASN A 180 5.48 5.61 13.19
C ASN A 180 5.15 6.18 11.80
N PRO A 181 5.42 7.47 11.54
CA PRO A 181 5.32 8.01 10.19
C PRO A 181 6.09 7.13 9.20
N PRO A 182 5.54 6.87 8.02
CA PRO A 182 6.16 6.00 7.04
C PRO A 182 7.51 6.57 6.61
N THR A 183 8.53 5.73 6.61
CA THR A 183 9.88 6.08 6.14
C THR A 183 10.12 5.67 4.69
N THR A 184 9.19 4.93 4.11
CA THR A 184 9.21 4.48 2.72
C THR A 184 7.90 4.82 2.01
N PRO A 185 7.89 4.95 0.67
CA PRO A 185 6.68 5.23 -0.10
C PRO A 185 5.56 4.21 0.14
N GLU A 186 5.92 2.93 0.29
CA GLU A 186 4.99 1.81 0.44
C GLU A 186 4.13 1.92 1.70
N GLY A 187 4.69 2.50 2.76
CA GLY A 187 3.98 2.71 4.02
C GLY A 187 3.00 3.89 4.01
N ARG A 188 2.96 4.68 2.94
CA ARG A 188 2.14 5.91 2.89
C ARG A 188 0.64 5.69 2.89
N TRP A 189 0.18 4.49 2.54
CA TRP A 189 -1.24 4.16 2.58
C TRP A 189 -1.92 4.47 3.93
N VAL A 190 -1.16 4.51 5.03
CA VAL A 190 -1.70 4.90 6.35
C VAL A 190 -2.18 6.35 6.38
N LEU A 191 -1.64 7.22 5.50
CA LEU A 191 -2.07 8.62 5.40
C LEU A 191 -3.49 8.71 4.82
N ASP A 192 -3.78 7.92 3.79
CA ASP A 192 -5.13 7.87 3.19
C ASP A 192 -6.08 7.14 4.13
N PHE A 193 -5.62 6.03 4.72
CA PHE A 193 -6.40 5.20 5.64
C PHE A 193 -6.83 5.96 6.91
N PHE A 194 -6.03 6.91 7.39
CA PHE A 194 -6.34 7.81 8.50
C PHE A 194 -6.40 9.28 8.06
N GLY A 195 -6.81 9.54 6.82
CA GLY A 195 -6.83 10.86 6.19
C GLY A 195 -7.41 11.97 7.08
N PRO A 196 -8.59 11.80 7.70
CA PRO A 196 -9.19 12.82 8.56
C PRO A 196 -8.30 13.35 9.68
N TRP A 197 -7.35 12.57 10.18
CA TRP A 197 -6.44 12.97 11.28
C TRP A 197 -5.03 13.33 10.81
N LEU A 198 -4.58 12.75 9.69
CA LEU A 198 -3.17 12.82 9.26
C LEU A 198 -2.94 13.77 8.07
N VAL A 199 -3.96 14.00 7.24
CA VAL A 199 -3.83 14.83 6.05
C VAL A 199 -4.30 16.26 6.37
N LYS A 200 -3.38 17.22 6.24
CA LYS A 200 -3.69 18.63 6.47
C LYS A 200 -4.70 19.14 5.43
N GLY A 201 -5.79 19.72 5.91
CA GLY A 201 -6.86 20.27 5.05
C GLY A 201 -7.81 19.18 4.50
N HIS A 202 -7.81 17.98 5.08
CA HIS A 202 -8.79 16.96 4.73
C HIS A 202 -10.22 17.45 4.92
N PRO A 203 -11.17 17.22 3.96
CA PRO A 203 -12.54 17.72 4.04
C PRO A 203 -13.28 17.29 5.32
N HIS A 204 -12.98 16.12 5.83
CA HIS A 204 -13.58 15.52 7.04
C HIS A 204 -12.59 15.51 8.21
N ALA A 205 -11.73 16.54 8.34
CA ALA A 205 -10.72 16.60 9.39
C ALA A 205 -11.30 16.36 10.79
N LYS A 206 -10.58 15.57 11.60
CA LYS A 206 -10.94 15.17 12.97
C LYS A 206 -9.83 15.50 13.95
N LEU A 207 -10.21 15.74 15.20
CA LEU A 207 -9.24 15.85 16.29
C LEU A 207 -8.74 14.46 16.74
N PRO A 208 -7.54 14.38 17.35
CA PRO A 208 -7.03 13.14 17.92
C PRO A 208 -8.03 12.45 18.86
N GLY A 209 -8.33 11.18 18.58
CA GLY A 209 -9.26 10.38 19.38
C GLY A 209 -10.75 10.56 19.05
N GLU A 210 -11.12 11.56 18.24
CA GLU A 210 -12.48 11.62 17.70
C GLU A 210 -12.75 10.43 16.78
N ILE A 211 -13.98 9.96 16.78
CA ILE A 211 -14.42 8.86 15.91
C ILE A 211 -14.98 9.43 14.60
N ALA A 212 -14.58 8.86 13.47
CA ALA A 212 -15.20 9.06 12.18
C ALA A 212 -15.86 7.78 11.70
N TYR A 213 -16.99 7.92 11.02
CA TYR A 213 -17.61 6.83 10.27
C TYR A 213 -17.00 6.73 8.88
N VAL A 214 -16.87 5.50 8.38
CA VAL A 214 -16.30 5.22 7.08
C VAL A 214 -16.98 4.01 6.45
N ALA A 215 -17.30 4.10 5.18
CA ALA A 215 -17.78 2.98 4.39
C ALA A 215 -16.74 2.67 3.29
N SER A 216 -16.41 1.40 3.10
CA SER A 216 -15.57 0.96 2.00
C SER A 216 -16.46 0.54 0.83
N LEU A 217 -16.45 1.31 -0.24
CA LEU A 217 -17.29 1.10 -1.42
C LEU A 217 -16.43 0.74 -2.64
N PRO A 218 -16.94 -0.08 -3.57
CA PRO A 218 -16.24 -0.32 -4.83
C PRO A 218 -16.23 0.96 -5.68
N ASP A 219 -15.06 1.27 -6.25
CA ASP A 219 -14.94 2.29 -7.30
C ASP A 219 -15.37 1.72 -8.67
N ASP A 220 -15.25 2.52 -9.73
CA ASP A 220 -15.58 2.14 -11.10
C ASP A 220 -14.76 0.93 -11.61
N ASN A 221 -13.61 0.64 -10.99
CA ASN A 221 -12.74 -0.49 -11.30
C ASN A 221 -13.02 -1.71 -10.40
N GLY A 222 -13.95 -1.59 -9.46
CA GLY A 222 -14.28 -2.62 -8.47
C GLY A 222 -13.30 -2.68 -7.30
N GLU A 223 -12.41 -1.68 -7.15
CA GLU A 223 -11.54 -1.56 -6.00
C GLU A 223 -12.24 -0.85 -4.83
N SER A 224 -11.94 -1.30 -3.62
CA SER A 224 -12.55 -0.76 -2.42
C SER A 224 -11.90 0.58 -2.03
N VAL A 225 -12.69 1.66 -2.03
CA VAL A 225 -12.30 3.01 -1.64
C VAL A 225 -13.03 3.42 -0.37
N ASP A 226 -12.31 4.06 0.55
CA ASP A 226 -12.89 4.55 1.81
C ASP A 226 -13.61 5.88 1.58
N VAL A 227 -14.89 5.93 1.97
CA VAL A 227 -15.77 7.09 1.87
C VAL A 227 -16.08 7.61 3.26
N TRP A 228 -15.82 8.90 3.50
CA TRP A 228 -15.85 9.53 4.83
C TRP A 228 -17.07 10.44 5.06
N ASP A 229 -17.88 10.71 4.05
CA ASP A 229 -19.11 11.52 4.14
C ASP A 229 -20.32 10.66 4.52
N VAL A 230 -20.14 9.77 5.47
CA VAL A 230 -21.16 8.85 6.02
C VAL A 230 -21.32 9.06 7.53
N ASP A 231 -22.49 8.70 8.05
CA ASP A 231 -22.79 8.67 9.47
C ASP A 231 -22.99 7.22 9.97
N GLU A 232 -23.54 7.04 11.15
CA GLU A 232 -23.75 5.72 11.77
C GLU A 232 -24.86 4.89 11.10
N ARG A 233 -25.72 5.51 10.28
CA ARG A 233 -26.88 4.86 9.71
C ARG A 233 -26.51 3.93 8.56
N PRO A 234 -27.02 2.71 8.55
CA PRO A 234 -26.92 1.84 7.39
C PRO A 234 -27.56 2.48 6.15
N PHE A 235 -27.07 2.11 4.98
CA PHE A 235 -27.61 2.54 3.69
C PHE A 235 -27.47 1.44 2.65
N VAL A 236 -28.21 1.59 1.55
CA VAL A 236 -28.07 0.76 0.33
C VAL A 236 -27.68 1.66 -0.84
N LEU A 237 -27.04 1.07 -1.83
CA LEU A 237 -26.72 1.74 -3.09
C LEU A 237 -27.77 1.36 -4.16
N VAL A 238 -28.49 2.35 -4.68
CA VAL A 238 -29.42 2.18 -5.80
C VAL A 238 -29.03 3.18 -6.89
N ASP A 239 -28.67 2.67 -8.06
CA ASP A 239 -28.18 3.49 -9.19
C ASP A 239 -27.02 4.43 -8.83
N GLY A 240 -26.18 4.00 -7.87
CA GLY A 240 -25.03 4.78 -7.37
C GLY A 240 -25.38 5.81 -6.28
N GLU A 241 -26.65 6.00 -5.96
CA GLU A 241 -27.11 6.88 -4.88
C GLU A 241 -27.25 6.13 -3.56
N ARG A 242 -26.92 6.79 -2.43
CA ARG A 242 -27.08 6.25 -1.08
C ARG A 242 -28.47 6.52 -0.54
N ILE A 243 -29.19 5.46 -0.18
CA ILE A 243 -30.53 5.52 0.38
C ILE A 243 -30.49 5.01 1.81
N HIS A 244 -30.78 5.87 2.80
CA HIS A 244 -30.82 5.52 4.22
C HIS A 244 -32.23 5.06 4.67
N ASP A 245 -33.28 5.58 4.06
CA ASP A 245 -34.66 5.23 4.37
C ASP A 245 -35.13 4.11 3.42
N PHE A 246 -34.73 2.86 3.72
CA PHE A 246 -35.07 1.67 2.95
C PHE A 246 -35.76 0.61 3.83
N ASN A 247 -36.50 -0.30 3.21
CA ASN A 247 -37.06 -1.44 3.92
C ASN A 247 -36.07 -2.59 3.83
N GLU A 248 -35.58 -3.07 4.97
CA GLU A 248 -34.59 -4.16 5.05
C GLU A 248 -35.03 -5.45 4.35
N SER A 249 -36.36 -5.69 4.27
CA SER A 249 -36.88 -6.89 3.58
C SER A 249 -36.72 -6.86 2.06
N ASP A 250 -36.47 -5.68 1.47
CA ASP A 250 -36.35 -5.49 0.02
C ASP A 250 -34.92 -5.70 -0.48
N PHE A 251 -33.96 -5.87 0.46
CA PHE A 251 -32.53 -6.01 0.17
C PHE A 251 -31.94 -7.23 0.87
N SER A 252 -30.95 -7.87 0.25
CA SER A 252 -30.18 -8.91 0.92
C SER A 252 -29.24 -8.29 1.97
N PRO A 253 -28.85 -9.01 3.02
CA PRO A 253 -27.92 -8.49 4.04
C PRO A 253 -26.60 -7.95 3.46
N GLU A 254 -26.14 -8.50 2.34
CA GLU A 254 -24.91 -8.09 1.63
C GLU A 254 -25.04 -6.75 0.92
N GLN A 255 -26.27 -6.33 0.63
CA GLN A 255 -26.55 -5.04 -0.02
C GLN A 255 -26.66 -3.89 1.00
N ILE A 256 -26.88 -4.22 2.28
CA ILE A 256 -27.00 -3.25 3.37
C ILE A 256 -25.60 -2.92 3.88
N ILE A 257 -25.15 -1.70 3.62
CA ILE A 257 -23.83 -1.23 4.01
C ILE A 257 -23.94 -0.54 5.37
N THR A 258 -23.24 -1.09 6.36
CA THR A 258 -23.12 -0.48 7.70
C THR A 258 -21.75 0.18 7.81
N PRO A 259 -21.67 1.50 8.00
CA PRO A 259 -20.39 2.18 8.18
C PRO A 259 -19.64 1.65 9.41
N SER A 260 -18.34 1.47 9.29
CA SER A 260 -17.46 1.15 10.41
C SER A 260 -16.92 2.43 11.05
N THR A 261 -16.37 2.31 12.25
CA THR A 261 -15.81 3.43 12.99
C THR A 261 -14.29 3.37 13.01
N ARG A 262 -13.67 4.54 12.81
CA ARG A 262 -12.21 4.66 12.80
C ARG A 262 -11.77 5.87 13.64
N THR A 263 -10.60 5.75 14.29
CA THR A 263 -9.96 6.87 15.02
C THR A 263 -8.45 6.78 14.93
N PHE A 264 -7.78 7.91 15.08
CA PHE A 264 -6.32 7.97 15.21
C PHE A 264 -5.92 8.79 16.44
N ILE A 265 -4.94 8.28 17.20
CA ILE A 265 -4.44 8.89 18.42
C ILE A 265 -2.92 9.01 18.32
N PRO A 266 -2.38 10.23 18.17
CA PRO A 266 -0.94 10.44 18.13
C PRO A 266 -0.31 10.27 19.50
N ALA A 267 0.85 9.61 19.55
CA ALA A 267 1.64 9.44 20.76
C ALA A 267 3.09 9.84 20.54
N ARG A 268 3.71 10.43 21.54
CA ARG A 268 5.09 10.92 21.52
C ARG A 268 5.88 10.39 22.70
N ILE A 269 7.21 10.47 22.62
CA ILE A 269 8.10 10.06 23.72
C ILE A 269 7.82 10.82 25.02
N VAL A 270 7.38 12.08 24.93
CA VAL A 270 7.05 12.91 26.11
C VAL A 270 5.83 12.39 26.89
N ASP A 271 4.98 11.60 26.24
CA ASP A 271 3.82 10.97 26.84
C ASP A 271 4.19 9.68 27.62
N ASN A 272 5.46 9.23 27.51
CA ASN A 272 5.97 8.05 28.16
C ASN A 272 7.04 8.40 29.20
N PRO A 273 6.68 8.42 30.51
CA PRO A 273 7.61 8.81 31.57
C PRO A 273 8.83 7.89 31.68
N TYR A 274 8.71 6.62 31.30
CA TYR A 274 9.80 5.64 31.36
C TYR A 274 10.89 5.89 30.33
N LEU A 275 10.56 6.48 29.18
CA LEU A 275 11.50 6.76 28.09
C LEU A 275 11.90 8.24 28.01
N ARG A 276 11.03 9.16 28.42
CA ARG A 276 11.30 10.60 28.43
C ARG A 276 12.59 10.92 29.18
N ASP A 277 12.81 10.27 30.32
CA ASP A 277 13.91 10.56 31.25
C ASP A 277 15.11 9.58 31.06
N SER A 278 15.05 8.66 30.10
CA SER A 278 16.03 7.58 29.90
C SER A 278 17.24 7.93 29.01
N GLY A 279 17.33 9.15 28.49
CA GLY A 279 18.35 9.51 27.50
C GLY A 279 18.01 9.09 26.05
N TYR A 280 16.96 8.29 25.83
CA TYR A 280 16.50 7.90 24.48
C TYR A 280 16.08 9.12 23.65
N LEU A 281 15.53 10.14 24.31
CA LEU A 281 15.23 11.43 23.68
C LEU A 281 16.46 12.05 23.00
N ARG A 282 17.63 12.00 23.65
CA ARG A 282 18.89 12.51 23.08
C ARG A 282 19.33 11.73 21.85
N GLN A 283 19.11 10.41 21.85
CA GLN A 283 19.41 9.58 20.67
C GLN A 283 18.52 9.97 19.49
N LEU A 284 17.22 10.17 19.71
CA LEU A 284 16.29 10.62 18.65
C LEU A 284 16.66 12.01 18.13
N GLN A 285 17.11 12.93 19.01
CA GLN A 285 17.55 14.27 18.63
C GLN A 285 18.81 14.26 17.75
N SER A 286 19.66 13.22 17.84
CA SER A 286 20.88 13.09 17.05
C SER A 286 20.65 12.51 15.66
N LEU A 287 19.43 12.04 15.34
CA LEU A 287 19.12 11.48 14.04
C LEU A 287 19.16 12.55 12.94
N PRO A 288 19.57 12.18 11.73
CA PRO A 288 19.49 13.09 10.57
C PRO A 288 18.03 13.34 10.16
N GLU A 289 17.78 14.49 9.50
CA GLU A 289 16.50 14.71 8.83
C GLU A 289 16.40 13.82 7.58
N PRO A 290 15.19 13.37 7.19
CA PRO A 290 13.88 13.61 7.82
C PRO A 290 13.54 12.66 8.99
N LEU A 291 14.40 11.67 9.24
CA LEU A 291 14.16 10.61 10.22
C LEU A 291 13.95 11.17 11.64
N ARG A 292 14.71 12.24 11.99
CA ARG A 292 14.52 12.91 13.27
C ARG A 292 13.10 13.47 13.41
N SER A 293 12.62 14.21 12.42
CA SER A 293 11.27 14.80 12.46
C SER A 293 10.18 13.73 12.51
N GLN A 294 10.35 12.63 11.79
CA GLN A 294 9.42 11.50 11.82
C GLN A 294 9.39 10.81 13.19
N LEU A 295 10.55 10.42 13.72
CA LEU A 295 10.62 9.60 14.93
C LEU A 295 10.52 10.42 16.23
N LEU A 296 10.99 11.68 16.24
CA LEU A 296 10.96 12.52 17.43
C LEU A 296 9.63 13.26 17.57
N TYR A 297 9.13 13.85 16.47
CA TYR A 297 7.92 14.67 16.51
C TYR A 297 6.68 13.94 15.98
N GLY A 298 6.83 12.78 15.33
CA GLY A 298 5.72 12.06 14.72
C GLY A 298 5.16 12.82 13.52
N ALA A 299 6.00 13.53 12.79
CA ALA A 299 5.57 14.32 11.64
C ALA A 299 5.21 13.41 10.45
N PHE A 300 3.97 13.48 9.98
CA PHE A 300 3.46 12.74 8.84
C PHE A 300 3.50 13.53 7.53
N ASP A 301 3.66 14.83 7.61
CA ASP A 301 3.63 15.78 6.49
C ASP A 301 5.02 16.00 5.83
N ILE A 302 5.98 15.16 6.17
CA ILE A 302 7.33 15.26 5.61
C ILE A 302 7.34 14.62 4.22
N GLU A 303 7.73 15.39 3.22
CA GLU A 303 8.08 14.85 1.92
C GLU A 303 9.23 13.85 2.08
N GLN A 304 8.95 12.60 1.77
CA GLN A 304 10.00 11.59 1.76
C GLN A 304 10.98 11.90 0.64
N LYS A 305 12.25 11.98 0.99
CA LYS A 305 13.30 12.02 -0.03
C LYS A 305 13.35 10.65 -0.70
N ASP A 306 13.34 10.68 -2.00
CA ASP A 306 13.55 9.49 -2.82
C ASP A 306 14.82 8.74 -2.39
N SER A 307 14.80 7.42 -2.52
CA SER A 307 16.02 6.63 -2.40
C SER A 307 17.06 7.15 -3.41
N PRO A 308 18.34 7.27 -3.04
CA PRO A 308 19.41 7.63 -4.00
C PRO A 308 19.47 6.69 -5.21
N TYR A 309 18.90 5.50 -5.06
CA TYR A 309 18.83 4.47 -6.11
C TYR A 309 17.46 4.37 -6.77
N GLN A 310 16.49 5.22 -6.43
CA GLN A 310 15.20 5.26 -7.10
C GLN A 310 15.37 5.59 -8.57
N LEU A 311 14.77 4.78 -9.43
CA LEU A 311 14.99 4.89 -10.86
C LEU A 311 14.40 6.19 -11.42
N ILE A 312 13.15 6.53 -11.08
CA ILE A 312 12.49 7.79 -11.47
C ILE A 312 12.19 8.59 -10.21
N PRO A 313 12.78 9.77 -10.02
CA PRO A 313 12.50 10.63 -8.89
C PRO A 313 11.02 10.99 -8.77
N SER A 314 10.45 10.92 -7.57
CA SER A 314 9.03 11.20 -7.33
C SER A 314 8.65 12.62 -7.73
N ALA A 315 9.52 13.59 -7.47
CA ALA A 315 9.32 14.98 -7.89
C ALA A 315 9.16 15.15 -9.41
N TRP A 316 9.78 14.29 -10.23
CA TRP A 316 9.66 14.34 -11.69
C TRP A 316 8.29 13.79 -12.15
N VAL A 317 7.84 12.71 -11.51
CA VAL A 317 6.49 12.14 -11.75
C VAL A 317 5.42 13.14 -11.34
N ASP A 318 5.52 13.73 -10.14
CA ASP A 318 4.59 14.75 -9.64
C ASP A 318 4.54 15.98 -10.55
N ALA A 319 5.69 16.42 -11.04
CA ALA A 319 5.76 17.52 -12.01
C ALA A 319 5.09 17.16 -13.35
N ALA A 320 5.21 15.91 -13.81
CA ALA A 320 4.55 15.44 -15.02
C ALA A 320 3.03 15.34 -14.84
N MET A 321 2.56 14.85 -13.70
CA MET A 321 1.13 14.78 -13.35
C MET A 321 0.54 16.19 -13.17
N LYS A 322 1.26 17.11 -12.56
CA LYS A 322 0.82 18.50 -12.41
C LYS A 322 0.69 19.25 -13.75
N ARG A 323 1.44 18.88 -14.76
CA ARG A 323 1.32 19.42 -16.12
C ARG A 323 0.11 18.91 -16.87
N TRP A 324 -0.44 17.79 -16.43
CA TRP A 324 -1.54 17.16 -17.12
C TRP A 324 -2.85 17.91 -16.91
N HIS A 325 -3.66 17.96 -17.96
CA HIS A 325 -5.05 18.45 -17.92
C HIS A 325 -5.86 17.64 -18.92
N LYS A 326 -7.08 17.35 -18.56
CA LYS A 326 -8.04 16.65 -19.44
C LYS A 326 -8.29 17.49 -20.69
N ARG A 327 -8.31 16.83 -21.85
CA ARG A 327 -8.52 17.48 -23.14
C ARG A 327 -9.77 16.94 -23.79
N ASP A 328 -10.73 17.81 -24.08
CA ASP A 328 -11.94 17.43 -24.83
C ASP A 328 -11.62 17.03 -26.27
N ARG A 329 -10.69 17.72 -26.90
CA ARG A 329 -10.15 17.38 -28.22
C ARG A 329 -8.72 16.89 -28.07
N LYS A 330 -8.52 15.58 -28.24
CA LYS A 330 -7.23 14.95 -28.11
C LYS A 330 -6.37 15.22 -29.36
N PRO A 331 -5.08 15.53 -29.19
CA PRO A 331 -4.13 15.58 -30.30
C PRO A 331 -4.02 14.21 -30.99
N PRO A 332 -3.41 14.11 -32.20
CA PRO A 332 -3.13 12.85 -32.83
C PRO A 332 -2.36 11.90 -31.90
N MET A 333 -2.74 10.62 -31.91
CA MET A 333 -2.04 9.58 -31.18
C MET A 333 -0.74 9.25 -31.91
N ILE A 334 0.38 9.22 -31.20
CA ILE A 334 1.70 8.93 -31.77
C ILE A 334 2.23 7.55 -31.37
N SER A 335 1.74 6.99 -30.27
CA SER A 335 2.13 5.66 -29.79
C SER A 335 1.10 5.11 -28.82
N MET A 336 1.02 3.77 -28.74
CA MET A 336 0.24 3.03 -27.76
C MET A 336 1.13 1.96 -27.12
N GLY A 337 1.17 1.91 -25.80
CA GLY A 337 1.82 0.85 -25.04
C GLY A 337 0.78 -0.04 -24.38
N VAL A 338 0.98 -1.36 -24.44
CA VAL A 338 0.01 -2.34 -23.94
C VAL A 338 0.73 -3.38 -23.09
N ASP A 339 0.28 -3.51 -21.85
CA ASP A 339 0.63 -4.62 -20.96
C ASP A 339 -0.59 -5.52 -20.80
N ILE A 340 -0.46 -6.81 -21.16
CA ILE A 340 -1.59 -7.75 -21.23
C ILE A 340 -1.55 -8.74 -20.07
N ALA A 341 -2.62 -8.75 -19.28
CA ALA A 341 -2.94 -9.81 -18.35
C ALA A 341 -3.89 -10.85 -19.01
N ARG A 342 -3.76 -12.12 -18.64
CA ARG A 342 -4.60 -13.21 -19.14
C ARG A 342 -5.30 -13.92 -17.99
N GLY A 343 -6.57 -13.56 -17.73
CA GLY A 343 -7.41 -14.32 -16.80
C GLY A 343 -6.93 -14.36 -15.34
N GLY A 344 -5.80 -13.70 -15.02
CA GLY A 344 -5.19 -13.64 -13.70
C GLY A 344 -5.70 -12.46 -12.86
N PRO A 345 -5.09 -12.24 -11.70
CA PRO A 345 -5.40 -11.11 -10.82
C PRO A 345 -4.88 -9.77 -11.37
N ASP A 346 -3.93 -9.81 -12.32
CA ASP A 346 -3.36 -8.62 -12.95
C ASP A 346 -4.34 -8.01 -13.95
N SER A 347 -4.16 -6.75 -14.32
CA SER A 347 -5.00 -6.01 -15.25
C SER A 347 -4.32 -5.81 -16.60
N THR A 348 -5.09 -5.91 -17.71
CA THR A 348 -4.63 -5.45 -19.01
C THR A 348 -4.69 -3.93 -19.03
N THR A 349 -3.54 -3.29 -19.28
CA THR A 349 -3.42 -1.83 -19.25
C THR A 349 -2.96 -1.29 -20.60
N ILE A 350 -3.62 -0.21 -21.05
CA ILE A 350 -3.29 0.51 -22.28
C ILE A 350 -2.93 1.96 -21.95
N ALA A 351 -1.74 2.37 -22.34
CA ALA A 351 -1.29 3.76 -22.30
C ALA A 351 -1.27 4.35 -23.72
N ARG A 352 -1.87 5.52 -23.91
CA ARG A 352 -1.96 6.21 -25.20
C ARG A 352 -1.18 7.50 -25.12
N LEU A 353 -0.14 7.61 -25.92
CA LEU A 353 0.71 8.79 -26.04
C LEU A 353 0.29 9.60 -27.27
N HIS A 354 0.08 10.88 -27.07
CA HIS A 354 -0.33 11.84 -28.08
C HIS A 354 0.75 12.89 -28.36
N GLU A 355 0.60 13.61 -29.46
CA GLU A 355 1.47 14.74 -29.78
C GLU A 355 1.56 15.75 -28.63
N GLY A 356 2.74 16.35 -28.44
CA GLY A 356 3.05 17.21 -27.31
C GLY A 356 3.36 16.43 -26.03
N ASN A 357 3.74 15.14 -26.16
CA ASN A 357 4.14 14.26 -25.06
C ASN A 357 3.09 14.15 -23.95
N TRP A 358 1.83 14.17 -24.34
CA TRP A 358 0.69 14.09 -23.46
C TRP A 358 0.11 12.67 -23.45
N PHE A 359 0.09 12.03 -22.29
CA PHE A 359 -0.59 10.76 -22.08
C PHE A 359 -2.07 10.99 -21.78
N ASP A 360 -2.94 10.22 -22.42
CA ASP A 360 -4.35 10.16 -22.08
C ASP A 360 -4.57 9.37 -20.78
N GLU A 361 -5.76 9.46 -20.19
CA GLU A 361 -6.18 8.58 -19.09
C GLU A 361 -5.91 7.12 -19.48
N LEU A 362 -5.33 6.34 -18.55
CA LEU A 362 -5.03 4.93 -18.82
C LEU A 362 -6.32 4.13 -18.96
N VAL A 363 -6.32 3.15 -19.85
CA VAL A 363 -7.38 2.17 -19.92
C VAL A 363 -6.91 0.94 -19.16
N GLU A 364 -7.65 0.57 -18.14
CA GLU A 364 -7.40 -0.63 -17.36
C GLU A 364 -8.61 -1.54 -17.38
N VAL A 365 -8.39 -2.81 -17.66
CA VAL A 365 -9.43 -3.84 -17.73
C VAL A 365 -8.95 -5.05 -16.94
N PRO A 366 -9.76 -5.59 -16.01
CA PRO A 366 -9.41 -6.79 -15.27
C PRO A 366 -9.03 -7.94 -16.21
N GLY A 367 -7.98 -8.70 -15.86
CA GLY A 367 -7.47 -9.79 -16.71
C GLY A 367 -8.53 -10.83 -17.09
N ARG A 368 -9.56 -11.03 -16.27
CA ARG A 368 -10.71 -11.90 -16.59
C ARG A 368 -11.50 -11.47 -17.84
N GLU A 369 -11.45 -10.19 -18.21
CA GLU A 369 -12.11 -9.62 -19.38
C GLU A 369 -11.23 -9.74 -20.65
N THR A 370 -9.96 -10.06 -20.48
CA THR A 370 -9.02 -10.39 -21.55
C THR A 370 -8.53 -11.85 -21.42
N PRO A 371 -9.43 -12.84 -21.45
CA PRO A 371 -9.09 -14.25 -21.18
C PRO A 371 -8.18 -14.87 -22.23
N ASP A 372 -8.14 -14.30 -23.43
CA ASP A 372 -7.33 -14.77 -24.56
C ASP A 372 -6.79 -13.63 -25.43
N GLY A 373 -5.92 -13.98 -26.38
CA GLY A 373 -5.30 -13.01 -27.27
C GLY A 373 -6.29 -12.31 -28.20
N ALA A 374 -7.42 -12.92 -28.54
CA ALA A 374 -8.42 -12.31 -29.41
C ALA A 374 -9.17 -11.19 -28.68
N ALA A 375 -9.57 -11.43 -27.42
CA ALA A 375 -10.20 -10.44 -26.56
C ALA A 375 -9.26 -9.25 -26.31
N ALA A 376 -7.99 -9.54 -25.98
CA ALA A 376 -6.97 -8.50 -25.79
C ALA A 376 -6.73 -7.69 -27.07
N ALA A 377 -6.62 -8.34 -28.23
CA ALA A 377 -6.49 -7.65 -29.52
C ALA A 377 -7.71 -6.77 -29.83
N GLY A 378 -8.92 -7.26 -29.56
CA GLY A 378 -10.17 -6.50 -29.70
C GLY A 378 -10.16 -5.21 -28.85
N LEU A 379 -9.73 -5.30 -27.60
CA LEU A 379 -9.58 -4.14 -26.70
C LEU A 379 -8.56 -3.12 -27.25
N VAL A 380 -7.42 -3.58 -27.73
CA VAL A 380 -6.39 -2.73 -28.35
C VAL A 380 -6.94 -1.99 -29.57
N VAL A 381 -7.63 -2.70 -30.46
CA VAL A 381 -8.25 -2.11 -31.67
C VAL A 381 -9.30 -1.06 -31.31
N ALA A 382 -10.11 -1.31 -30.28
CA ALA A 382 -11.13 -0.36 -29.82
C ALA A 382 -10.53 1.00 -29.40
N HIS A 383 -9.31 1.00 -28.86
CA HIS A 383 -8.63 2.18 -28.35
C HIS A 383 -7.57 2.76 -29.29
N MET A 384 -7.20 2.05 -30.35
CA MET A 384 -6.22 2.53 -31.35
C MET A 384 -6.80 3.69 -32.17
N ARG A 385 -5.96 4.69 -32.48
CA ARG A 385 -6.27 5.84 -33.36
C ARG A 385 -5.03 6.21 -34.20
N ASP A 386 -5.25 6.91 -35.27
CA ASP A 386 -4.22 7.60 -36.07
C ASP A 386 -3.14 6.66 -36.64
N GLN A 387 -3.41 5.37 -36.79
CA GLN A 387 -2.41 4.36 -37.19
C GLN A 387 -1.12 4.44 -36.32
N ALA A 388 -1.27 4.78 -35.06
CA ALA A 388 -0.15 4.85 -34.13
C ALA A 388 0.47 3.46 -33.90
N PRO A 389 1.80 3.34 -33.78
CA PRO A 389 2.43 2.07 -33.48
C PRO A 389 1.99 1.57 -32.10
N ILE A 390 1.72 0.26 -32.04
CA ILE A 390 1.30 -0.46 -30.83
C ILE A 390 2.50 -1.24 -30.32
N HIS A 391 3.02 -0.86 -29.16
CA HIS A 391 4.11 -1.58 -28.48
C HIS A 391 3.52 -2.52 -27.44
N LEU A 392 3.76 -3.80 -27.61
CA LEU A 392 3.19 -4.87 -26.81
C LEU A 392 4.30 -5.75 -26.26
N ASP A 393 4.26 -6.09 -24.96
CA ASP A 393 5.17 -7.12 -24.43
C ASP A 393 4.82 -8.48 -25.09
N ALA A 394 5.73 -8.96 -25.93
CA ALA A 394 5.55 -10.18 -26.70
C ALA A 394 5.91 -11.46 -25.92
N ILE A 395 6.29 -11.35 -24.63
CA ILE A 395 6.63 -12.49 -23.78
C ILE A 395 5.34 -13.12 -23.23
N GLY A 396 5.26 -14.45 -23.31
CA GLY A 396 4.15 -15.19 -22.71
C GLY A 396 2.79 -14.89 -23.35
N VAL A 397 1.90 -14.28 -22.57
CA VAL A 397 0.50 -14.03 -22.96
C VAL A 397 0.35 -13.06 -24.12
N GLY A 398 1.20 -12.05 -24.20
CA GLY A 398 1.15 -11.02 -25.22
C GLY A 398 1.42 -11.56 -26.63
N SER A 399 2.14 -12.69 -26.78
CA SER A 399 2.43 -13.28 -28.08
C SER A 399 1.17 -13.62 -28.89
N SER A 400 0.13 -14.12 -28.23
CA SER A 400 -1.14 -14.46 -28.91
C SER A 400 -1.88 -13.22 -29.41
N ALA A 401 -1.95 -12.15 -28.62
CA ALA A 401 -2.56 -10.89 -29.05
C ALA A 401 -1.74 -10.23 -30.17
N PHE A 402 -0.40 -10.30 -30.10
CA PHE A 402 0.48 -9.86 -31.17
C PHE A 402 0.13 -10.52 -32.51
N ASP A 403 -0.04 -11.85 -32.51
CA ASP A 403 -0.38 -12.60 -33.73
C ASP A 403 -1.71 -12.15 -34.36
N PHE A 404 -2.74 -11.87 -33.53
CA PHE A 404 -4.01 -11.34 -34.04
C PHE A 404 -3.87 -9.95 -34.65
N LEU A 405 -3.16 -9.04 -33.98
CA LEU A 405 -2.94 -7.69 -34.46
C LEU A 405 -2.08 -7.66 -35.73
N ALA A 406 -1.03 -8.48 -35.79
CA ALA A 406 -0.15 -8.60 -36.96
C ALA A 406 -0.89 -9.16 -38.18
N LYS A 407 -1.72 -10.22 -37.99
CA LYS A 407 -2.57 -10.77 -39.05
C LYS A 407 -3.60 -9.77 -39.58
N ALA A 408 -4.04 -8.85 -38.74
CA ALA A 408 -4.91 -7.74 -39.13
C ALA A 408 -4.16 -6.57 -39.81
N ASN A 409 -2.88 -6.73 -40.12
CA ASN A 409 -1.99 -5.69 -40.70
C ASN A 409 -1.96 -4.38 -39.91
N LEU A 410 -2.09 -4.45 -38.59
CA LEU A 410 -1.96 -3.29 -37.73
C LEU A 410 -0.49 -3.01 -37.39
N PRO A 411 -0.12 -1.75 -37.10
CA PRO A 411 1.26 -1.37 -36.84
C PRO A 411 1.71 -1.82 -35.43
N VAL A 412 1.70 -3.13 -35.17
CA VAL A 412 2.08 -3.73 -33.89
C VAL A 412 3.57 -4.08 -33.88
N VAL A 413 4.22 -3.76 -32.76
CA VAL A 413 5.62 -4.06 -32.47
C VAL A 413 5.66 -4.93 -31.22
N GLY A 414 6.10 -6.18 -31.39
CA GLY A 414 6.35 -7.08 -30.26
C GLY A 414 7.67 -6.72 -29.58
N VAL A 415 7.60 -6.42 -28.28
CA VAL A 415 8.77 -6.04 -27.48
C VAL A 415 9.14 -7.18 -26.57
N ASN A 416 10.36 -7.70 -26.68
CA ASN A 416 10.91 -8.64 -25.72
C ASN A 416 11.86 -7.87 -24.78
N VAL A 417 11.35 -7.50 -23.61
CA VAL A 417 12.09 -6.68 -22.63
C VAL A 417 13.32 -7.37 -22.05
N SER A 418 13.45 -8.69 -22.21
CA SER A 418 14.61 -9.48 -21.77
C SER A 418 15.78 -9.43 -22.74
N ASN A 419 15.57 -8.96 -23.98
CA ASN A 419 16.61 -8.84 -24.99
C ASN A 419 17.75 -7.92 -24.52
N SER A 420 18.91 -8.06 -25.15
CA SER A 420 20.04 -7.16 -24.90
C SER A 420 19.68 -5.72 -25.21
N ALA A 421 20.21 -4.79 -24.43
CA ALA A 421 20.07 -3.37 -24.68
C ALA A 421 20.74 -3.01 -26.03
N THR A 422 20.13 -2.09 -26.76
CA THR A 422 20.55 -1.74 -28.12
C THR A 422 21.40 -0.47 -28.18
N ARG A 423 21.33 0.38 -27.16
CA ARG A 423 22.07 1.64 -27.08
C ARG A 423 22.46 2.01 -25.65
N PRO A 424 23.53 2.80 -25.45
CA PRO A 424 23.84 3.35 -24.13
C PRO A 424 22.86 4.47 -23.76
N ASP A 425 23.06 5.05 -22.57
CA ASP A 425 22.38 6.26 -22.14
C ASP A 425 22.76 7.50 -23.01
N LYS A 426 22.06 8.61 -22.82
CA LYS A 426 22.32 9.85 -23.58
C LYS A 426 23.75 10.37 -23.46
N SER A 427 24.45 10.08 -22.36
CA SER A 427 25.85 10.47 -22.17
C SER A 427 26.84 9.57 -22.94
N GLY A 428 26.40 8.38 -23.34
CA GLY A 428 27.24 7.34 -23.96
C GLY A 428 28.13 6.59 -22.95
N LEU A 429 28.02 6.89 -21.65
CA LEU A 429 28.91 6.35 -20.62
C LEU A 429 28.34 5.08 -19.95
N LEU A 430 27.03 5.00 -19.83
CA LEU A 430 26.34 3.91 -19.15
C LEU A 430 25.75 2.92 -20.16
N LYS A 431 25.91 1.64 -19.87
CA LYS A 431 25.26 0.54 -20.58
C LYS A 431 24.10 0.00 -19.75
N PHE A 432 23.17 -0.68 -20.39
CA PHE A 432 22.02 -1.30 -19.72
C PHE A 432 22.14 -2.82 -19.76
N ALA A 433 21.73 -3.49 -18.70
CA ALA A 433 21.79 -4.95 -18.60
C ALA A 433 20.89 -5.66 -19.62
N ASN A 434 19.74 -5.05 -19.94
CA ASN A 434 18.79 -5.54 -20.94
C ASN A 434 17.91 -4.39 -21.46
N LEU A 435 17.03 -4.71 -22.41
CA LEU A 435 16.13 -3.75 -23.03
C LEU A 435 15.15 -3.13 -22.00
N ARG A 436 14.68 -3.90 -21.00
CA ARG A 436 13.82 -3.37 -19.94
C ARG A 436 14.46 -2.18 -19.23
N VAL A 437 15.71 -2.33 -18.80
CA VAL A 437 16.44 -1.25 -18.13
C VAL A 437 16.62 -0.04 -19.05
N GLN A 438 16.92 -0.26 -20.31
CA GLN A 438 17.04 0.80 -21.31
C GLN A 438 15.75 1.60 -21.49
N LEU A 439 14.60 0.93 -21.61
CA LEU A 439 13.31 1.58 -21.82
C LEU A 439 12.86 2.38 -20.58
N TRP A 440 13.01 1.79 -19.40
CA TRP A 440 12.74 2.50 -18.14
C TRP A 440 13.66 3.72 -17.98
N TRP A 441 14.92 3.60 -18.35
CA TRP A 441 15.86 4.72 -18.30
C TRP A 441 15.50 5.81 -19.30
N ALA A 442 15.06 5.45 -20.51
CA ALA A 442 14.58 6.40 -21.50
C ALA A 442 13.34 7.19 -21.00
N LEU A 443 12.41 6.51 -20.30
CA LEU A 443 11.28 7.18 -19.67
C LEU A 443 11.74 8.11 -18.53
N ARG A 444 12.69 7.69 -17.69
CA ARG A 444 13.33 8.55 -16.68
C ARG A 444 13.89 9.82 -17.30
N GLU A 445 14.68 9.68 -18.36
CA GLU A 445 15.29 10.82 -19.06
C GLU A 445 14.25 11.76 -19.69
N ALA A 446 13.10 11.21 -20.09
CA ALA A 446 12.00 12.01 -20.62
C ALA A 446 11.27 12.81 -19.55
N LEU A 447 11.10 12.21 -18.37
CA LEU A 447 10.46 12.85 -17.22
C LEU A 447 11.35 13.88 -16.52
N ASP A 448 12.66 13.86 -16.78
CA ASP A 448 13.60 14.86 -16.24
C ASP A 448 13.14 16.28 -16.64
N PRO A 449 12.89 17.17 -15.67
CA PRO A 449 12.48 18.55 -15.94
C PRO A 449 13.47 19.30 -16.86
N THR A 450 14.75 18.89 -16.87
CA THR A 450 15.77 19.51 -17.72
C THR A 450 15.75 19.00 -19.15
N SER A 451 14.98 17.95 -19.46
CA SER A 451 14.86 17.38 -20.80
C SER A 451 14.15 18.27 -21.81
N ASN A 452 13.41 19.27 -21.36
CA ASN A 452 12.50 20.14 -22.14
C ASN A 452 11.39 19.38 -22.91
N LEU A 453 11.19 18.09 -22.62
CA LEU A 453 10.16 17.28 -23.29
C LEU A 453 8.75 17.53 -22.74
N ALA A 454 8.64 18.12 -21.56
CA ALA A 454 7.39 18.51 -20.92
C ALA A 454 6.32 17.38 -20.89
N VAL A 455 6.75 16.13 -20.63
CA VAL A 455 5.85 14.98 -20.57
C VAL A 455 4.74 15.23 -19.55
N ALA A 456 3.47 15.00 -19.94
CA ALA A 456 2.32 15.10 -19.08
C ALA A 456 1.68 13.72 -18.87
N LEU A 457 1.60 13.30 -17.60
CA LEU A 457 1.02 12.03 -17.16
C LEU A 457 -0.32 12.29 -16.46
N PRO A 458 -1.34 11.44 -16.64
CA PRO A 458 -2.60 11.57 -15.91
C PRO A 458 -2.36 11.46 -14.40
N PRO A 459 -3.09 12.23 -13.57
CA PRO A 459 -3.01 12.13 -12.12
C PRO A 459 -3.63 10.80 -11.67
N ASP A 460 -2.78 9.82 -11.37
CA ASP A 460 -3.12 8.45 -10.97
C ASP A 460 -2.11 7.99 -9.92
N ASP A 461 -2.57 7.80 -8.68
CA ASP A 461 -1.72 7.44 -7.55
C ASP A 461 -1.10 6.04 -7.70
N LYS A 462 -1.79 5.12 -8.39
CA LYS A 462 -1.25 3.79 -8.68
C LYS A 462 -0.13 3.87 -9.72
N LEU A 463 -0.33 4.64 -10.80
CA LEU A 463 0.73 4.90 -11.77
C LEU A 463 1.92 5.58 -11.10
N ARG A 464 1.67 6.56 -10.22
CA ARG A 464 2.72 7.23 -9.44
C ARG A 464 3.54 6.23 -8.63
N ALA A 465 2.87 5.38 -7.85
CA ALA A 465 3.53 4.36 -7.04
C ALA A 465 4.37 3.40 -7.90
N GLU A 466 3.82 2.93 -9.02
CA GLU A 466 4.50 2.02 -9.95
C GLU A 466 5.71 2.64 -10.65
N LEU A 467 5.66 3.93 -10.99
CA LEU A 467 6.79 4.65 -11.59
C LEU A 467 7.92 4.92 -10.60
N CYS A 468 7.58 5.14 -9.32
CA CYS A 468 8.52 5.47 -8.26
C CYS A 468 9.13 4.24 -7.56
N ALA A 469 8.50 3.05 -7.69
CA ALA A 469 8.95 1.83 -7.02
C ALA A 469 10.28 1.26 -7.54
N PRO A 470 10.58 1.25 -8.85
CA PRO A 470 11.81 0.66 -9.36
C PRO A 470 13.07 1.35 -8.84
N GLN A 471 14.06 0.55 -8.45
CA GLN A 471 15.39 1.02 -8.08
C GLN A 471 16.41 0.57 -9.13
N PHE A 472 17.47 1.33 -9.28
CA PHE A 472 18.60 0.95 -10.14
C PHE A 472 19.85 0.65 -9.30
N LYS A 473 20.70 -0.21 -9.84
CA LYS A 473 21.99 -0.55 -9.24
C LYS A 473 23.08 -0.47 -10.30
N PRO A 474 24.09 0.38 -10.11
CA PRO A 474 25.25 0.40 -11.01
C PRO A 474 26.19 -0.78 -10.70
N GLU A 475 26.55 -1.53 -11.71
CA GLU A 475 27.59 -2.56 -11.70
C GLU A 475 28.70 -2.16 -12.69
N GLY A 476 29.69 -1.43 -12.21
CA GLY A 476 30.69 -0.78 -13.06
C GLY A 476 30.02 0.27 -13.98
N ARG A 477 30.05 0.03 -15.30
CA ARG A 477 29.37 0.89 -16.29
C ARG A 477 28.01 0.37 -16.72
N THR A 478 27.54 -0.74 -16.14
CA THR A 478 26.27 -1.36 -16.52
C THR A 478 25.23 -1.05 -15.45
N LEU A 479 24.08 -0.57 -15.85
CA LEU A 479 22.93 -0.35 -14.98
C LEU A 479 22.04 -1.59 -14.98
N ARG A 480 21.64 -2.03 -13.78
CA ARG A 480 20.56 -2.98 -13.53
C ARG A 480 19.41 -2.27 -12.83
N MET A 481 18.24 -2.88 -12.82
CA MET A 481 17.10 -2.41 -12.05
C MET A 481 16.45 -3.58 -11.29
N SER A 482 15.60 -3.25 -10.33
CA SER A 482 14.74 -4.18 -9.59
C SER A 482 14.03 -5.14 -10.56
N SER A 483 13.92 -6.41 -10.19
CA SER A 483 13.10 -7.38 -10.92
C SER A 483 11.60 -6.99 -10.86
N ARG A 484 10.76 -7.66 -11.65
CA ARG A 484 9.29 -7.48 -11.53
C ARG A 484 8.83 -7.95 -10.16
N ASP A 485 9.37 -9.06 -9.67
CA ASP A 485 9.01 -9.66 -8.39
C ASP A 485 9.40 -8.74 -7.23
N ASP A 486 10.60 -8.14 -7.26
CA ASP A 486 11.00 -7.13 -6.25
C ASP A 486 10.04 -5.94 -6.20
N ILE A 487 9.52 -5.50 -7.36
CA ILE A 487 8.54 -4.40 -7.43
C ILE A 487 7.20 -4.87 -6.87
N ILE A 488 6.73 -6.08 -7.23
CA ILE A 488 5.49 -6.65 -6.70
C ILE A 488 5.57 -6.80 -5.18
N ASP A 489 6.69 -7.29 -4.66
CA ASP A 489 6.92 -7.40 -3.22
C ASP A 489 6.87 -6.05 -2.51
N LEU A 490 7.30 -5.00 -3.19
CA LEU A 490 7.34 -3.64 -2.67
C LEU A 490 5.97 -2.97 -2.65
N ILE A 491 5.22 -3.02 -3.78
CA ILE A 491 3.96 -2.27 -3.95
C ILE A 491 2.70 -3.14 -3.89
N GLY A 492 2.86 -4.47 -3.76
CA GLY A 492 1.76 -5.42 -3.59
C GLY A 492 0.96 -5.76 -4.85
N ARG A 493 1.43 -5.33 -6.02
CA ARG A 493 0.81 -5.59 -7.32
C ARG A 493 1.83 -5.51 -8.45
N SER A 494 1.43 -6.01 -9.62
CA SER A 494 2.21 -5.83 -10.85
C SER A 494 2.25 -4.34 -11.28
N PRO A 495 3.38 -3.85 -11.83
CA PRO A 495 3.51 -2.48 -12.33
C PRO A 495 2.95 -2.34 -13.76
N ASP A 496 1.73 -2.78 -14.01
CA ASP A 496 1.14 -2.89 -15.35
C ASP A 496 0.91 -1.51 -16.00
N ARG A 497 0.52 -0.50 -15.19
CA ARG A 497 0.35 0.89 -15.66
C ARG A 497 1.67 1.52 -16.08
N ALA A 498 2.68 1.39 -15.25
CA ALA A 498 4.00 1.93 -15.55
C ALA A 498 4.66 1.19 -16.71
N THR A 499 4.44 -0.13 -16.86
CA THR A 499 4.91 -0.92 -18.00
C THR A 499 4.23 -0.44 -19.30
N ALA A 500 2.92 -0.22 -19.30
CA ALA A 500 2.21 0.30 -20.45
C ALA A 500 2.70 1.71 -20.85
N VAL A 501 2.93 2.60 -19.87
CA VAL A 501 3.49 3.95 -20.10
C VAL A 501 4.92 3.86 -20.66
N MET A 502 5.76 2.99 -20.11
CA MET A 502 7.12 2.75 -20.59
C MET A 502 7.11 2.24 -22.05
N LEU A 503 6.25 1.29 -22.38
CA LEU A 503 6.10 0.77 -23.74
C LEU A 503 5.59 1.84 -24.70
N ALA A 504 4.61 2.66 -24.31
CA ALA A 504 4.15 3.78 -25.13
C ALA A 504 5.23 4.83 -25.38
N TRP A 505 6.15 5.01 -24.42
CA TRP A 505 7.30 5.91 -24.58
C TRP A 505 8.42 5.32 -25.43
N MET A 506 8.33 4.08 -25.86
CA MET A 506 9.34 3.44 -26.69
C MET A 506 9.52 4.19 -28.00
N GLN A 507 10.72 4.70 -28.24
CA GLN A 507 11.03 5.46 -29.45
C GLN A 507 11.08 4.52 -30.66
N THR A 508 10.18 4.76 -31.61
CA THR A 508 10.22 4.18 -32.96
C THR A 508 10.73 5.25 -33.93
N PRO A 509 11.20 4.87 -35.14
CA PRO A 509 11.60 5.86 -36.16
C PRO A 509 10.53 6.91 -36.46
N LYS A 510 9.24 6.54 -36.44
CA LYS A 510 8.12 7.46 -36.62
C LYS A 510 7.99 8.44 -35.43
N MET A 511 8.23 7.97 -34.22
CA MET A 511 8.19 8.79 -33.01
C MET A 511 9.41 9.70 -32.87
N GLU A 512 10.60 9.24 -33.27
CA GLU A 512 11.82 10.06 -33.34
C GLU A 512 11.64 11.24 -34.28
N ALA A 513 10.97 11.02 -35.43
CA ALA A 513 10.65 12.10 -36.36
C ALA A 513 9.68 13.13 -35.76
N LEU A 514 8.68 12.71 -35.01
CA LEU A 514 7.68 13.59 -34.40
C LEU A 514 8.20 14.33 -33.15
N VAL A 515 8.99 13.67 -32.32
CA VAL A 515 9.69 14.31 -31.18
C VAL A 515 10.78 15.27 -31.67
N GLY A 516 11.45 14.91 -32.75
CA GLY A 516 12.48 15.76 -33.42
C GLY A 516 11.92 17.04 -34.02
N THR A 517 10.68 17.04 -34.53
CA THR A 517 10.04 18.27 -35.05
C THR A 517 9.70 19.28 -33.96
N ALA A 518 9.42 18.85 -32.74
CA ALA A 518 9.25 19.76 -31.59
C ALA A 518 10.60 20.45 -31.20
N GLN A 519 11.72 19.81 -31.45
CA GLN A 519 13.07 20.39 -31.26
C GLN A 519 13.60 21.16 -32.50
N SER A 520 13.11 20.87 -33.70
CA SER A 520 13.66 21.41 -34.96
C SER A 520 13.17 22.82 -35.31
N THR A 521 12.18 23.37 -34.61
CA THR A 521 11.85 24.81 -34.71
C THR A 521 12.97 25.69 -34.14
N MET A 522 13.98 25.11 -33.48
CA MET A 522 15.15 25.84 -32.96
C MET A 522 16.50 25.50 -33.66
N ASN A 523 16.54 24.51 -34.56
CA ASN A 523 17.83 24.17 -35.21
C ASN A 523 17.65 23.60 -36.62
N GLN A 524 17.46 24.47 -37.62
CA GLN A 524 17.33 24.11 -39.04
C GLN A 524 18.64 23.64 -39.72
N SER A 525 19.64 23.14 -39.03
CA SER A 525 20.93 22.77 -39.63
C SER A 525 21.38 21.31 -39.43
N ARG A 526 20.46 20.39 -39.08
CA ARG A 526 20.84 18.97 -38.83
C ARG A 526 20.12 17.92 -39.69
N THR A 527 19.34 18.30 -40.71
CA THR A 527 18.51 17.38 -41.51
C THR A 527 19.30 16.53 -42.52
N ASP A 528 20.59 16.80 -42.77
CA ASP A 528 21.35 16.10 -43.84
C ASP A 528 22.20 14.91 -43.35
N ARG A 529 22.09 14.48 -42.09
CA ARG A 529 22.92 13.38 -41.55
C ARG A 529 22.19 12.07 -41.27
N PHE A 530 20.87 12.05 -41.37
CA PHE A 530 20.06 10.84 -41.03
C PHE A 530 19.77 9.95 -42.24
N ASP A 531 20.09 10.36 -43.44
CA ASP A 531 19.91 9.54 -44.67
C ASP A 531 21.05 8.55 -44.91
N ARG A 532 21.98 8.41 -43.98
CA ARG A 532 23.13 7.48 -44.07
C ARG A 532 23.42 6.71 -42.81
N THR A 533 22.41 6.14 -42.18
CA THR A 533 22.63 5.02 -41.27
C THR A 533 22.01 3.81 -41.93
N ASP A 534 22.89 2.93 -42.39
CA ASP A 534 22.58 1.60 -42.90
C ASP A 534 21.49 0.96 -42.05
N GLY A 535 20.31 0.76 -42.62
CA GLY A 535 19.22 -0.13 -42.26
C GLY A 535 19.21 -0.77 -40.90
N TYR A 536 19.51 -0.03 -39.83
CA TYR A 536 19.36 -0.53 -38.47
C TYR A 536 17.88 -0.44 -38.07
N ASP A 537 17.17 -1.53 -38.32
CA ASP A 537 15.85 -1.78 -37.71
C ASP A 537 16.10 -2.47 -36.36
N PRO A 538 15.84 -1.81 -35.21
CA PRO A 538 16.01 -2.41 -33.90
C PRO A 538 15.12 -3.65 -33.71
N TYR A 539 14.24 -3.94 -34.67
CA TYR A 539 13.24 -5.01 -34.59
C TYR A 539 13.48 -6.15 -35.60
N THR A 540 14.56 -6.13 -36.40
CA THR A 540 14.87 -7.20 -37.36
C THR A 540 15.06 -8.56 -36.71
N HIS A 541 15.41 -8.61 -35.42
CA HIS A 541 15.55 -9.87 -34.65
C HIS A 541 14.27 -10.35 -33.96
N ILE A 542 13.16 -9.59 -34.09
CA ILE A 542 11.87 -9.94 -33.47
C ILE A 542 10.94 -10.63 -34.49
N ARG A 543 11.34 -10.72 -35.77
CA ARG A 543 10.54 -11.31 -36.86
C ARG A 543 10.83 -12.79 -37.15
N THR A 544 11.60 -13.48 -36.33
CA THR A 544 11.81 -14.94 -36.43
C THR A 544 11.29 -15.68 -35.22
#